data_50b2cd0cba7e4575cbeaeebd131beb9b
#
_entry.id   50b2cd0cba7e4575cbeaeebd131beb9b
#
_cell.length_a   1.000
_cell.length_b   1.000
_cell.length_c   1.000
_cell.angle_alpha   90.00
_cell.angle_beta   90.00
_cell.angle_gamma   90.00
#
_symmetry.space_group_name_H-M   'P 1'
#
loop_
_entity.id
_entity.type
_entity.pdbx_description
1 polymer ?
#
loop_
_entity_poly.entity_id
_entity_poly.type
_entity_poly.pdbx_seq_one_letter_code
_entity_poly.pdbx_strand_id
1 'polypeptide(L)' 'MSISKDKVRANLIINKELKKRLEEFADKENRSFNNLVITILEKYLKEKEN' A
#
# COMPACT_ATOMS: atom_id res chain seq x y z
N MET A 1 -9.81 10.45 -13.79
CA MET A 1 -10.29 9.74 -12.62
C MET A 1 -10.30 10.66 -11.41
N SER A 2 -11.40 10.66 -10.71
CA SER A 2 -11.54 11.57 -9.58
C SER A 2 -11.01 10.94 -8.29
N ILE A 3 -10.42 11.77 -7.44
CA ILE A 3 -9.94 11.36 -6.15
C ILE A 3 -10.90 11.96 -5.11
N SER A 4 -11.36 11.16 -4.16
CA SER A 4 -12.28 11.67 -3.16
C SER A 4 -11.60 12.75 -2.31
N LYS A 5 -12.43 13.53 -1.63
CA LYS A 5 -11.94 14.67 -0.87
C LYS A 5 -11.00 14.27 0.25
N ASP A 6 -11.19 13.10 0.81
CA ASP A 6 -10.38 12.62 1.92
C ASP A 6 -9.16 11.82 1.47
N LYS A 7 -8.89 11.82 0.17
CA LYS A 7 -7.75 11.07 -0.38
C LYS A 7 -6.87 11.98 -1.20
N VAL A 8 -5.58 11.79 -1.08
CA VAL A 8 -4.60 12.52 -1.85
C VAL A 8 -3.64 11.56 -2.50
N ARG A 9 -3.01 12.03 -3.57
CA ARG A 9 -2.02 11.23 -4.26
C ARG A 9 -0.67 11.38 -3.58
N ALA A 10 0.04 10.27 -3.41
CA ALA A 10 1.38 10.29 -2.85
C ALA A 10 2.28 9.44 -3.73
N ASN A 11 3.48 9.93 -3.98
CA ASN A 11 4.47 9.18 -4.72
C ASN A 11 5.33 8.39 -3.75
N LEU A 12 5.52 7.10 -4.06
CA LEU A 12 6.29 6.22 -3.21
C LEU A 12 7.47 5.67 -3.99
N ILE A 13 8.67 5.95 -3.51
CA ILE A 13 9.88 5.47 -4.15
C ILE A 13 10.44 4.33 -3.33
N ILE A 14 10.46 3.13 -3.90
CA ILE A 14 10.97 1.95 -3.21
C ILE A 14 11.88 1.20 -4.17
N ASN A 15 12.73 0.33 -3.62
CA ASN A 15 13.63 -0.41 -4.49
C ASN A 15 12.85 -1.51 -5.24
N LYS A 16 13.47 -1.98 -6.31
CA LYS A 16 12.80 -2.93 -7.21
C LYS A 16 12.48 -4.24 -6.52
N GLU A 17 13.37 -4.69 -5.68
CA GLU A 17 13.19 -5.98 -5.02
C GLU A 17 12.00 -5.95 -4.07
N LEU A 18 11.89 -4.89 -3.31
CA LEU A 18 10.77 -4.74 -2.39
C LEU A 18 9.45 -4.66 -3.15
N LYS A 19 9.44 -3.90 -4.23
CA LYS A 19 8.24 -3.77 -5.05
C LYS A 19 7.80 -5.12 -5.59
N LYS A 20 8.77 -5.91 -6.07
CA LYS A 20 8.48 -7.22 -6.62
C LYS A 20 7.86 -8.14 -5.56
N ARG A 21 8.42 -8.12 -4.36
CA ARG A 21 7.90 -8.93 -3.27
C ARG A 21 6.47 -8.54 -2.91
N LEU A 22 6.22 -7.25 -2.87
CA LEU A 22 4.88 -6.76 -2.55
C LEU A 22 3.87 -7.15 -3.63
N GLU A 23 4.29 -7.07 -4.88
CA GLU A 23 3.42 -7.45 -5.98
C GLU A 23 3.07 -8.93 -5.92
N GLU A 24 4.04 -9.76 -5.60
CA GLU A 24 3.79 -11.18 -5.48
C GLU A 24 2.85 -11.49 -4.33
N PHE A 25 3.02 -10.77 -3.23
CA PHE A 25 2.17 -10.96 -2.08
C PHE A 25 0.74 -10.50 -2.36
N ALA A 26 0.62 -9.36 -3.04
CA ALA A 26 -0.70 -8.85 -3.41
C ALA A 26 -1.43 -9.84 -4.31
N ASP A 27 -0.70 -10.44 -5.22
CA ASP A 27 -1.27 -11.43 -6.13
C ASP A 27 -1.80 -12.63 -5.37
N LYS A 28 -1.04 -13.10 -4.40
CA LYS A 28 -1.46 -14.20 -3.55
C LYS A 28 -2.74 -13.89 -2.79
N GLU A 29 -2.87 -12.65 -2.34
CA GLU A 29 -4.02 -12.25 -1.55
C GLU A 29 -5.15 -11.70 -2.39
N ASN A 30 -4.98 -11.75 -3.69
CA ASN A 30 -6.02 -11.35 -4.63
C ASN A 30 -6.40 -9.88 -4.46
N ARG A 31 -5.40 -9.03 -4.27
CA ARG A 31 -5.63 -7.59 -4.14
C ARG A 31 -4.58 -6.84 -4.93
N SER A 32 -4.84 -5.57 -5.21
CA SER A 32 -3.91 -4.76 -5.97
C SER A 32 -2.71 -4.37 -5.13
N PHE A 33 -1.61 -4.04 -5.82
CA PHE A 33 -0.40 -3.57 -5.15
C PHE A 33 -0.70 -2.37 -4.27
N ASN A 34 -1.44 -1.42 -4.82
CA ASN A 34 -1.77 -0.19 -4.09
C ASN A 34 -2.59 -0.49 -2.84
N ASN A 35 -3.55 -1.38 -2.97
CA ASN A 35 -4.40 -1.77 -1.84
C ASN A 35 -3.58 -2.42 -0.75
N LEU A 36 -2.66 -3.32 -1.13
CA LEU A 36 -1.81 -4.00 -0.17
C LEU A 36 -0.93 -3.01 0.59
N VAL A 37 -0.30 -2.09 -0.12
CA VAL A 37 0.58 -1.11 0.50
C VAL A 37 -0.19 -0.26 1.51
N ILE A 38 -1.35 0.22 1.12
CA ILE A 38 -2.17 1.04 2.00
C ILE A 38 -2.56 0.26 3.26
N THR A 39 -2.95 -0.98 3.09
CA THR A 39 -3.33 -1.83 4.22
C THR A 39 -2.18 -2.00 5.21
N ILE A 40 -0.99 -2.24 4.69
CA ILE A 40 0.19 -2.41 5.52
C ILE A 40 0.49 -1.14 6.30
N LEU A 41 0.43 -0.01 5.62
CA LEU A 41 0.73 1.26 6.27
C LEU A 41 -0.29 1.60 7.35
N GLU A 42 -1.55 1.37 7.08
CA GLU A 42 -2.60 1.63 8.06
C GLU A 42 -2.44 0.75 9.28
N LYS A 43 -2.11 -0.51 9.05
CA LYS A 43 -1.93 -1.46 10.14
C LYS A 43 -0.74 -1.06 11.02
N TYR A 44 0.34 -0.64 10.39
CA TYR A 44 1.54 -0.21 11.10
C TYR A 44 1.24 0.98 12.02
N LEU A 45 0.56 1.97 11.46
CA LEU A 45 0.23 3.17 12.23
C LEU A 45 -0.69 2.84 13.40
N LYS A 46 -1.66 1.98 13.16
CA LYS A 46 -2.60 1.62 14.21
C LYS A 46 -1.89 0.96 15.39
N GLU A 47 -0.92 0.12 15.10
CA GLU A 47 -0.14 -0.54 16.14
C GLU A 47 0.70 0.44 16.93
N LYS A 48 1.24 1.44 16.25
CA LYS A 48 2.10 2.43 16.89
C LYS A 48 1.34 3.47 17.69
N GLU A 49 0.11 3.75 17.29
CA GLU A 49 -0.70 4.75 17.96
C GLU A 49 -1.38 4.24 19.22
N ASN A 50 -1.38 2.96 19.42
CA ASN A 50 -2.01 2.38 20.62
C ASN A 50 -1.07 2.41 21.80
#